data_a1c841999873b301765da08b2af7e735
#
_entry.id   a1c841999873b301765da08b2af7e735
#
_cell.length_a   1.000
_cell.length_b   1.000
_cell.length_c   1.000
_cell.angle_alpha   90.00
_cell.angle_beta   90.00
_cell.angle_gamma   90.00
#
_symmetry.space_group_name_H-M   'P 1'
#
loop_
_entity.id
_entity.type
_entity.pdbx_description
1 polymer ?
#
loop_
_entity_poly.entity_id
_entity_poly.type
_entity_poly.pdbx_seq_one_letter_code
_entity_poly.pdbx_strand_id
1 'polypeptide(L)'
;IPADLCYLYGTYLEDYLHDVEICQQFARRSRERMAEIILEKTGMTAISSFHTIHNYIDTKEMILRKGSIAAHDGELVLIPINMRDGSVLARGKGNPEWNYSAPHGAGRLMSRTKARETLDLEAYRKTMEGIYTTSVNEATIDEAPMAYKSLKDIIDVIRESVDVIEILKPIYNFKASE
;
A
#
# COMPACT_ATOMS: atom_id res chain seq x y z
N ILE A 1 -4.59 29.19 -18.94
CA ILE A 1 -3.78 28.14 -18.30
C ILE A 1 -4.23 26.82 -18.89
N PRO A 2 -3.31 25.96 -19.39
CA PRO A 2 -3.67 24.61 -19.81
C PRO A 2 -4.40 23.85 -18.70
N ALA A 3 -5.35 22.98 -19.05
CA ALA A 3 -6.18 22.28 -18.07
C ALA A 3 -5.39 21.42 -17.06
N ASP A 4 -4.27 20.89 -17.51
CA ASP A 4 -3.33 20.10 -16.71
C ASP A 4 -2.45 20.93 -15.75
N LEU A 5 -2.49 22.27 -15.88
CA LEU A 5 -1.81 23.21 -14.98
C LEU A 5 -2.80 24.05 -14.16
N CYS A 6 -4.09 23.69 -14.15
CA CYS A 6 -5.08 24.37 -13.32
C CYS A 6 -4.80 24.17 -11.83
N TYR A 7 -5.09 25.19 -11.05
CA TYR A 7 -4.93 25.17 -9.60
C TYR A 7 -6.11 25.86 -8.91
N LEU A 8 -6.33 25.49 -7.66
CA LEU A 8 -7.33 26.11 -6.79
C LEU A 8 -6.66 27.06 -5.80
N TYR A 9 -7.36 28.13 -5.44
CA TYR A 9 -6.92 29.09 -4.42
C TYR A 9 -8.12 29.73 -3.70
N GLY A 10 -7.88 30.36 -2.53
CA GLY A 10 -8.91 31.00 -1.72
C GLY A 10 -10.02 30.01 -1.34
N THR A 11 -11.26 30.48 -1.34
CA THR A 11 -12.42 29.69 -0.92
C THR A 11 -12.60 28.38 -1.69
N TYR A 12 -12.26 28.36 -2.99
CA TYR A 12 -12.33 27.13 -3.78
C TYR A 12 -11.34 26.05 -3.30
N LEU A 13 -10.16 26.44 -2.84
CA LEU A 13 -9.22 25.52 -2.23
C LEU A 13 -9.72 25.02 -0.87
N GLU A 14 -10.28 25.91 -0.06
CA GLU A 14 -10.86 25.58 1.26
C GLU A 14 -12.03 24.60 1.12
N ASP A 15 -12.96 24.85 0.21
CA ASP A 15 -14.08 23.95 -0.09
C ASP A 15 -13.59 22.59 -0.57
N TYR A 16 -12.60 22.56 -1.48
CA TYR A 16 -12.02 21.32 -1.98
C TYR A 16 -11.35 20.51 -0.86
N LEU A 17 -10.57 21.14 0.00
CA LEU A 17 -9.91 20.46 1.12
C LEU A 17 -10.94 19.93 2.12
N HIS A 18 -12.01 20.67 2.37
CA HIS A 18 -13.13 20.21 3.20
C HIS A 18 -13.77 18.93 2.63
N ASP A 19 -14.09 18.90 1.35
CA ASP A 19 -14.65 17.73 0.67
C ASP A 19 -13.67 16.54 0.69
N VAL A 20 -12.38 16.79 0.49
CA VAL A 20 -11.34 15.78 0.60
C VAL A 20 -11.30 15.17 2.00
N GLU A 21 -11.40 15.98 3.06
CA GLU A 21 -11.45 15.47 4.44
C GLU A 21 -12.65 14.56 4.68
N ILE A 22 -13.83 14.93 4.18
CA ILE A 22 -15.04 14.08 4.26
C ILE A 22 -14.80 12.74 3.57
N CYS A 23 -14.26 12.76 2.34
CA CYS A 23 -13.95 11.55 1.59
C CYS A 23 -12.90 10.68 2.29
N GLN A 24 -11.89 11.28 2.89
CA GLN A 24 -10.86 10.58 3.66
C GLN A 24 -11.42 9.93 4.92
N GLN A 25 -12.33 10.62 5.64
CA GLN A 25 -13.03 10.06 6.79
C GLN A 25 -13.92 8.89 6.39
N PHE A 26 -14.68 9.00 5.28
CA PHE A 26 -15.47 7.91 4.75
C PHE A 26 -14.60 6.69 4.42
N ALA A 27 -13.49 6.90 3.71
CA ALA A 27 -12.56 5.82 3.35
C ALA A 27 -11.94 5.16 4.59
N ARG A 28 -11.67 5.91 5.65
CA ARG A 28 -11.22 5.38 6.94
C ARG A 28 -12.28 4.48 7.57
N ARG A 29 -13.51 4.98 7.69
CA ARG A 29 -14.65 4.21 8.26
C ARG A 29 -14.93 2.95 7.47
N SER A 30 -14.85 3.02 6.15
CA SER A 30 -15.01 1.84 5.29
C SER A 30 -13.96 0.76 5.59
N ARG A 31 -12.68 1.11 5.74
CA ARG A 31 -11.63 0.15 6.10
C ARG A 31 -11.83 -0.43 7.52
N GLU A 32 -12.20 0.40 8.49
CA GLU A 32 -12.53 -0.04 9.86
C GLU A 32 -13.67 -1.07 9.82
N ARG A 33 -14.75 -0.78 9.07
CA ARG A 33 -15.89 -1.70 8.95
C ARG A 33 -15.53 -3.01 8.23
N MET A 34 -14.70 -2.95 7.18
CA MET A 34 -14.20 -4.16 6.54
C MET A 34 -13.39 -5.04 7.51
N ALA A 35 -12.51 -4.43 8.30
CA ALA A 35 -11.73 -5.14 9.32
C ALA A 35 -12.63 -5.80 10.38
N GLU A 36 -13.62 -5.08 10.90
CA GLU A 36 -14.61 -5.61 11.83
C GLU A 36 -15.35 -6.85 11.26
N ILE A 37 -15.83 -6.74 10.01
CA ILE A 37 -16.54 -7.86 9.36
C ILE A 37 -15.62 -9.08 9.20
N ILE A 38 -14.35 -8.88 8.84
CA ILE A 38 -13.37 -9.95 8.73
C ILE A 38 -13.18 -10.63 10.08
N LEU A 39 -12.97 -9.87 11.15
CA LEU A 39 -12.80 -10.40 12.51
C LEU A 39 -14.05 -11.17 12.97
N GLU A 40 -15.24 -10.61 12.78
CA GLU A 40 -16.51 -11.27 13.08
C GLU A 40 -16.67 -12.61 12.35
N LYS A 41 -16.36 -12.63 11.04
CA LYS A 41 -16.55 -13.82 10.20
C LYS A 41 -15.51 -14.90 10.43
N THR A 42 -14.30 -14.52 10.83
CA THR A 42 -13.22 -15.48 11.11
C THR A 42 -13.14 -15.92 12.57
N GLY A 43 -13.86 -15.25 13.48
CA GLY A 43 -13.77 -15.46 14.92
C GLY A 43 -12.43 -15.00 15.52
N MET A 44 -11.67 -14.20 14.80
CA MET A 44 -10.39 -13.66 15.26
C MET A 44 -10.60 -12.44 16.14
N THR A 45 -9.67 -12.23 17.08
CA THR A 45 -9.61 -11.03 17.91
C THR A 45 -8.35 -10.24 17.57
N ALA A 46 -8.49 -8.94 17.29
CA ALA A 46 -7.35 -8.06 17.06
C ALA A 46 -6.65 -7.75 18.39
N ILE A 47 -5.32 -7.89 18.42
CA ILE A 47 -4.47 -7.47 19.56
C ILE A 47 -4.17 -5.98 19.44
N SER A 48 -3.91 -5.50 18.23
CA SER A 48 -3.67 -4.10 17.92
C SER A 48 -4.09 -3.80 16.48
N SER A 49 -4.28 -2.54 16.16
CA SER A 49 -4.58 -2.10 14.81
C SER A 49 -3.98 -0.73 14.53
N PHE A 50 -3.58 -0.49 13.30
CA PHE A 50 -3.14 0.82 12.80
C PHE A 50 -3.46 0.95 11.32
N HIS A 51 -3.40 2.17 10.79
CA HIS A 51 -3.68 2.46 9.40
C HIS A 51 -2.45 3.02 8.72
N THR A 52 -2.22 2.59 7.48
CA THR A 52 -1.37 3.31 6.53
C THR A 52 -2.22 3.67 5.31
N ILE A 53 -2.12 4.91 4.86
CA ILE A 53 -2.84 5.41 3.68
C ILE A 53 -1.84 6.02 2.70
N HIS A 54 -2.09 5.85 1.40
CA HIS A 54 -1.12 6.19 0.37
C HIS A 54 -1.65 7.09 -0.75
N ASN A 55 -2.93 7.45 -0.68
CA ASN A 55 -3.57 8.40 -1.59
C ASN A 55 -4.43 9.34 -0.75
N TYR A 56 -3.84 10.45 -0.32
CA TYR A 56 -4.53 11.43 0.52
C TYR A 56 -3.80 12.77 0.53
N ILE A 57 -4.49 13.78 1.03
CA ILE A 57 -3.91 15.09 1.36
C ILE A 57 -3.85 15.21 2.88
N ASP A 58 -2.66 15.43 3.40
CA ASP A 58 -2.50 15.92 4.77
C ASP A 58 -2.84 17.41 4.78
N THR A 59 -4.03 17.74 5.23
CA THR A 59 -4.55 19.11 5.23
C THR A 59 -3.89 20.00 6.29
N LYS A 60 -3.19 19.41 7.25
CA LYS A 60 -2.44 20.16 8.28
C LYS A 60 -1.05 20.53 7.79
N GLU A 61 -0.36 19.59 7.20
CA GLU A 61 0.99 19.78 6.68
C GLU A 61 1.00 20.23 5.21
N MET A 62 -0.17 20.22 4.57
CA MET A 62 -0.34 20.51 3.13
C MET A 62 0.55 19.63 2.24
N ILE A 63 0.63 18.35 2.59
CA ILE A 63 1.38 17.35 1.84
C ILE A 63 0.41 16.44 1.08
N LEU A 64 0.52 16.42 -0.24
CA LEU A 64 -0.18 15.45 -1.09
C LEU A 64 0.66 14.18 -1.20
N ARG A 65 0.11 13.05 -0.74
CA ARG A 65 0.73 11.74 -0.90
C ARG A 65 -0.06 10.90 -1.90
N LYS A 66 0.64 10.46 -2.95
CA LYS A 66 0.11 9.52 -3.94
C LYS A 66 1.15 8.45 -4.22
N GLY A 67 0.85 7.21 -3.81
CA GLY A 67 1.83 6.13 -3.89
C GLY A 67 2.95 6.23 -2.85
N SER A 68 2.75 7.03 -1.80
CA SER A 68 3.61 7.14 -0.62
C SER A 68 2.75 7.22 0.64
N ILE A 69 3.32 6.80 1.76
CA ILE A 69 2.67 6.82 3.08
C ILE A 69 3.38 7.83 3.99
N ALA A 70 2.71 8.33 5.02
CA ALA A 70 3.37 9.08 6.08
C ALA A 70 4.35 8.17 6.82
N ALA A 71 5.46 8.73 7.26
CA ALA A 71 6.51 8.07 8.02
C ALA A 71 7.17 9.08 8.98
N HIS A 72 6.33 9.73 9.81
CA HIS A 72 6.82 10.63 10.86
C HIS A 72 7.67 9.87 11.88
N ASP A 73 8.45 10.58 12.66
CA ASP A 73 9.29 9.96 13.68
C ASP A 73 8.47 9.09 14.64
N GLY A 74 8.86 7.82 14.74
CA GLY A 74 8.17 6.84 15.58
C GLY A 74 6.87 6.27 15.01
N GLU A 75 6.33 6.76 13.90
CA GLU A 75 5.08 6.28 13.29
C GLU A 75 5.22 4.85 12.76
N LEU A 76 4.24 3.97 13.07
CA LEU A 76 4.21 2.63 12.51
C LEU A 76 3.72 2.67 11.05
N VAL A 77 4.46 2.00 10.18
CA VAL A 77 4.16 1.91 8.75
C VAL A 77 4.19 0.47 8.26
N LEU A 78 3.31 0.16 7.31
CA LEU A 78 3.25 -1.14 6.63
C LEU A 78 3.51 -0.92 5.14
N ILE A 79 4.51 -1.61 4.61
CA ILE A 79 4.91 -1.54 3.20
C ILE A 79 4.71 -2.92 2.57
N PRO A 80 3.57 -3.18 1.89
CA PRO A 80 3.33 -4.43 1.18
C PRO A 80 4.32 -4.63 0.03
N ILE A 81 4.87 -5.82 -0.08
CA ILE A 81 5.81 -6.19 -1.14
C ILE A 81 5.07 -6.94 -2.25
N ASN A 82 4.71 -8.19 -2.01
CA ASN A 82 3.94 -9.02 -2.92
C ASN A 82 3.37 -10.24 -2.18
N MET A 83 2.63 -11.09 -2.90
CA MET A 83 1.94 -12.25 -2.32
C MET A 83 2.88 -13.30 -1.70
N ARG A 84 4.15 -13.36 -2.11
CA ARG A 84 5.16 -14.30 -1.59
C ARG A 84 6.00 -13.70 -0.47
N ASP A 85 6.50 -12.49 -0.70
CA ASP A 85 7.48 -11.86 0.21
C ASP A 85 6.80 -11.17 1.39
N GLY A 86 5.49 -10.92 1.30
CA GLY A 86 4.68 -10.36 2.38
C GLY A 86 4.76 -8.85 2.50
N SER A 87 5.00 -8.34 3.69
CA SER A 87 5.02 -6.91 3.98
C SER A 87 6.14 -6.56 4.96
N VAL A 88 6.69 -5.36 4.83
CA VAL A 88 7.64 -4.80 5.79
C VAL A 88 6.87 -4.01 6.83
N LEU A 89 6.98 -4.38 8.09
CA LEU A 89 6.57 -3.57 9.23
C LEU A 89 7.77 -2.71 9.65
N ALA A 90 7.58 -1.41 9.71
CA ALA A 90 8.66 -0.49 10.00
C ALA A 90 8.20 0.70 10.86
N ARG A 91 9.14 1.51 11.28
CA ARG A 91 8.92 2.75 12.03
C ARG A 91 9.50 3.92 11.24
N GLY A 92 8.72 4.97 11.06
CA GLY A 92 9.15 6.19 10.38
C GLY A 92 10.29 6.88 11.12
N LYS A 93 11.18 7.49 10.38
CA LYS A 93 12.31 8.30 10.87
C LYS A 93 12.03 9.81 10.86
N GLY A 94 10.88 10.23 10.34
CA GLY A 94 10.54 11.64 10.23
C GLY A 94 11.52 12.42 9.34
N ASN A 95 12.05 11.82 8.28
CA ASN A 95 13.03 12.47 7.42
C ASN A 95 12.38 13.58 6.57
N PRO A 96 12.73 14.86 6.78
CA PRO A 96 12.13 15.98 6.05
C PRO A 96 12.52 16.00 4.56
N GLU A 97 13.67 15.45 4.17
CA GLU A 97 14.10 15.38 2.77
C GLU A 97 13.19 14.45 1.95
N TRP A 98 12.47 13.55 2.62
CA TRP A 98 11.46 12.68 2.03
C TRP A 98 10.02 13.13 2.32
N ASN A 99 9.82 14.40 2.70
CA ASN A 99 8.52 14.92 3.13
C ASN A 99 7.86 14.02 4.19
N TYR A 100 8.63 13.55 5.17
CA TYR A 100 8.15 12.65 6.23
C TYR A 100 7.39 11.44 5.66
N SER A 101 7.89 10.86 4.58
CA SER A 101 7.16 9.85 3.80
C SER A 101 8.02 8.61 3.53
N ALA A 102 7.34 7.49 3.25
CA ALA A 102 7.94 6.23 2.81
C ALA A 102 7.16 5.65 1.61
N PRO A 103 7.73 4.70 0.86
CA PRO A 103 7.00 4.01 -0.19
C PRO A 103 5.77 3.29 0.37
N HIS A 104 4.66 3.29 -0.39
CA HIS A 104 3.44 2.57 0.00
C HIS A 104 3.47 1.08 -0.32
N GLY A 105 4.50 0.61 -1.01
CA GLY A 105 4.66 -0.78 -1.46
C GLY A 105 5.91 -0.94 -2.33
N ALA A 106 6.16 -2.15 -2.81
CA ALA A 106 7.35 -2.48 -3.60
C ALA A 106 7.44 -1.73 -4.94
N GLY A 107 6.30 -1.32 -5.48
CA GLY A 107 6.22 -0.85 -6.86
C GLY A 107 6.38 -1.98 -7.89
N ARG A 108 5.88 -1.75 -9.08
CA ARG A 108 5.85 -2.76 -10.14
C ARG A 108 7.05 -2.61 -11.07
N LEU A 109 7.55 -3.74 -11.56
CA LEU A 109 8.54 -3.79 -12.66
C LEU A 109 7.88 -3.61 -14.03
N MET A 110 6.58 -3.93 -14.14
CA MET A 110 5.81 -3.88 -15.36
C MET A 110 4.35 -3.50 -15.11
N SER A 111 3.67 -3.00 -16.14
CA SER A 111 2.24 -2.72 -16.08
C SER A 111 1.42 -4.01 -15.91
N ARG A 112 0.16 -3.89 -15.45
CA ARG A 112 -0.77 -5.03 -15.35
C ARG A 112 -0.98 -5.71 -16.69
N THR A 113 -1.19 -4.94 -17.75
CA THR A 113 -1.34 -5.45 -19.12
C THR A 113 -0.13 -6.26 -19.53
N LYS A 114 1.08 -5.70 -19.37
CA LYS A 114 2.32 -6.40 -19.73
C LYS A 114 2.51 -7.68 -18.91
N ALA A 115 2.17 -7.68 -17.63
CA ALA A 115 2.22 -8.88 -16.80
C ALA A 115 1.29 -9.99 -17.33
N ARG A 116 0.05 -9.65 -17.69
CA ARG A 116 -0.92 -10.58 -18.28
C ARG A 116 -0.45 -11.15 -19.64
N GLU A 117 0.28 -10.38 -20.43
CA GLU A 117 0.79 -10.78 -21.74
C GLU A 117 2.07 -11.63 -21.66
N THR A 118 2.89 -11.44 -20.62
CA THR A 118 4.26 -11.98 -20.60
C THR A 118 4.56 -12.98 -19.51
N LEU A 119 3.76 -13.00 -18.43
CA LEU A 119 3.99 -13.92 -17.33
C LEU A 119 3.36 -15.28 -17.60
N ASP A 120 4.07 -16.32 -17.19
CA ASP A 120 3.62 -17.71 -17.30
C ASP A 120 2.93 -18.16 -15.99
N LEU A 121 1.78 -18.83 -16.12
CA LEU A 121 1.00 -19.29 -14.98
C LEU A 121 1.71 -20.39 -14.18
N GLU A 122 2.45 -21.27 -14.83
CA GLU A 122 3.21 -22.34 -14.15
C GLU A 122 4.38 -21.75 -13.36
N ALA A 123 5.07 -20.75 -13.90
CA ALA A 123 6.09 -20.00 -13.18
C ALA A 123 5.48 -19.26 -11.96
N TYR A 124 4.27 -18.70 -12.11
CA TYR A 124 3.54 -18.09 -11.01
C TYR A 124 3.23 -19.11 -9.91
N ARG A 125 2.67 -20.28 -10.26
CA ARG A 125 2.40 -21.36 -9.31
C ARG A 125 3.65 -21.79 -8.57
N LYS A 126 4.73 -22.03 -9.29
CA LYS A 126 6.03 -22.41 -8.71
C LYS A 126 6.58 -21.35 -7.76
N THR A 127 6.43 -20.07 -8.11
CA THR A 127 6.88 -18.96 -7.26
C THR A 127 6.11 -18.89 -5.93
N MET A 128 4.87 -19.38 -5.91
CA MET A 128 3.99 -19.39 -4.74
C MET A 128 4.04 -20.71 -3.94
N GLU A 129 4.90 -21.66 -4.29
CA GLU A 129 5.06 -22.89 -3.52
C GLU A 129 5.39 -22.60 -2.05
N GLY A 130 4.70 -23.29 -1.15
CA GLY A 130 4.82 -23.11 0.31
C GLY A 130 3.96 -21.99 0.90
N ILE A 131 3.21 -21.24 0.07
CA ILE A 131 2.28 -20.21 0.54
C ILE A 131 0.86 -20.63 0.18
N TYR A 132 -0.01 -20.73 1.19
CA TYR A 132 -1.40 -21.08 0.94
C TYR A 132 -2.15 -19.92 0.31
N THR A 133 -2.80 -20.18 -0.83
CA THR A 133 -3.61 -19.20 -1.54
C THR A 133 -4.60 -19.88 -2.48
N THR A 134 -5.78 -19.30 -2.64
CA THR A 134 -6.78 -19.68 -3.63
C THR A 134 -6.74 -18.78 -4.88
N SER A 135 -5.78 -17.85 -4.94
CA SER A 135 -5.76 -16.74 -5.91
C SER A 135 -4.63 -16.87 -6.94
N VAL A 136 -4.09 -18.06 -7.19
CA VAL A 136 -3.07 -18.28 -8.24
C VAL A 136 -3.75 -18.84 -9.49
N ASN A 137 -4.17 -17.96 -10.38
CA ASN A 137 -4.87 -18.27 -11.61
C ASN A 137 -4.63 -17.17 -12.67
N GLU A 138 -5.15 -17.35 -13.88
CA GLU A 138 -4.99 -16.40 -14.99
C GLU A 138 -5.56 -15.01 -14.69
N ALA A 139 -6.68 -14.92 -13.97
CA ALA A 139 -7.31 -13.64 -13.64
C ALA A 139 -6.47 -12.78 -12.68
N THR A 140 -5.55 -13.41 -11.93
CA THR A 140 -4.67 -12.74 -10.95
C THR A 140 -3.20 -12.77 -11.33
N ILE A 141 -2.86 -13.18 -12.56
CA ILE A 141 -1.46 -13.32 -12.99
C ILE A 141 -0.68 -12.01 -12.93
N ASP A 142 -1.35 -10.89 -13.09
CA ASP A 142 -0.74 -9.57 -12.95
C ASP A 142 -0.35 -9.23 -11.51
N GLU A 143 -0.84 -9.97 -10.51
CA GLU A 143 -0.43 -9.86 -9.10
C GLU A 143 0.71 -10.82 -8.72
N ALA A 144 1.24 -11.58 -9.70
CA ALA A 144 2.36 -12.49 -9.47
C ALA A 144 3.58 -11.77 -8.89
N PRO A 145 4.34 -12.39 -7.96
CA PRO A 145 5.52 -11.77 -7.34
C PRO A 145 6.55 -11.24 -8.35
N MET A 146 6.67 -11.87 -9.52
CA MET A 146 7.58 -11.46 -10.59
C MET A 146 7.23 -10.10 -11.20
N ALA A 147 6.00 -9.61 -11.02
CA ALA A 147 5.59 -8.28 -11.50
C ALA A 147 6.10 -7.12 -10.64
N TYR A 148 6.69 -7.41 -9.47
CA TYR A 148 7.10 -6.45 -8.45
C TYR A 148 8.60 -6.41 -8.24
N LYS A 149 9.12 -5.28 -7.74
CA LYS A 149 10.51 -5.17 -7.27
C LYS A 149 10.74 -6.14 -6.10
N SER A 150 11.98 -6.60 -5.95
CA SER A 150 12.31 -7.54 -4.89
C SER A 150 12.27 -6.87 -3.50
N LEU A 151 11.99 -7.68 -2.47
CA LEU A 151 12.06 -7.24 -1.08
C LEU A 151 13.43 -6.61 -0.76
N LYS A 152 14.51 -7.19 -1.26
CA LYS A 152 15.88 -6.68 -1.03
C LYS A 152 16.05 -5.28 -1.59
N ASP A 153 15.63 -5.03 -2.85
CA ASP A 153 15.75 -3.72 -3.49
C ASP A 153 14.98 -2.65 -2.70
N ILE A 154 13.83 -3.02 -2.15
CA ILE A 154 13.02 -2.10 -1.35
C ILE A 154 13.70 -1.80 -0.02
N ILE A 155 14.17 -2.81 0.71
CA ILE A 155 14.86 -2.61 2.00
C ILE A 155 16.09 -1.70 1.84
N ASP A 156 16.84 -1.86 0.75
CA ASP A 156 18.05 -1.07 0.53
C ASP A 156 17.75 0.42 0.33
N VAL A 157 16.62 0.79 -0.27
CA VAL A 157 16.27 2.20 -0.54
C VAL A 157 15.45 2.87 0.57
N ILE A 158 14.72 2.12 1.40
CA ILE A 158 13.85 2.71 2.43
C ILE A 158 14.58 3.10 3.73
N ARG A 159 15.87 2.75 3.87
CA ARG A 159 16.65 2.97 5.10
C ARG A 159 16.74 4.44 5.53
N GLU A 160 16.58 5.36 4.62
CA GLU A 160 16.62 6.80 4.92
C GLU A 160 15.29 7.29 5.51
N SER A 161 14.18 6.61 5.21
CA SER A 161 12.85 7.03 5.61
C SER A 161 12.25 6.22 6.76
N VAL A 162 12.70 4.95 6.95
CA VAL A 162 12.16 4.06 7.97
C VAL A 162 13.23 3.15 8.57
N ASP A 163 12.99 2.69 9.81
CA ASP A 163 13.68 1.58 10.46
C ASP A 163 12.79 0.33 10.38
N VAL A 164 13.32 -0.73 9.75
CA VAL A 164 12.61 -2.00 9.61
C VAL A 164 12.53 -2.69 10.96
N ILE A 165 11.32 -3.04 11.39
CA ILE A 165 11.06 -3.81 12.62
C ILE A 165 11.02 -5.30 12.29
N GLU A 166 10.20 -5.68 11.28
CA GLU A 166 9.95 -7.07 10.96
C GLU A 166 9.47 -7.24 9.52
N ILE A 167 9.69 -8.41 8.96
CA ILE A 167 9.10 -8.85 7.67
C ILE A 167 7.98 -9.82 7.98
N LEU A 168 6.74 -9.38 7.74
CA LEU A 168 5.54 -10.18 7.93
C LEU A 168 5.35 -11.10 6.74
N LYS A 169 5.61 -12.39 6.93
CA LYS A 169 5.38 -13.40 5.88
C LYS A 169 3.91 -13.75 5.79
N PRO A 170 3.35 -13.92 4.57
CA PRO A 170 1.96 -14.31 4.41
C PRO A 170 1.76 -15.78 4.80
N ILE A 171 0.70 -16.05 5.55
CA ILE A 171 0.22 -17.41 5.81
C ILE A 171 -0.95 -17.77 4.88
N TYR A 172 -1.63 -16.77 4.37
CA TYR A 172 -2.71 -16.88 3.39
C TYR A 172 -2.81 -15.62 2.54
N ASN A 173 -3.05 -15.78 1.26
CA ASN A 173 -3.35 -14.67 0.36
C ASN A 173 -4.71 -14.87 -0.32
N PHE A 174 -5.45 -13.78 -0.38
CA PHE A 174 -6.66 -13.65 -1.18
C PHE A 174 -6.54 -12.43 -2.09
N LYS A 175 -6.82 -12.62 -3.37
CA LYS A 175 -6.95 -11.55 -4.36
C LYS A 175 -8.30 -11.66 -5.03
N ALA A 176 -9.03 -10.56 -5.10
CA ALA A 176 -10.23 -10.51 -5.91
C ALA A 176 -9.84 -10.63 -7.39
N SER A 177 -10.56 -11.44 -8.15
CA SER A 177 -10.52 -11.41 -9.62
C SER A 177 -11.37 -10.25 -10.09
N GLU A 178 -10.83 -9.37 -10.91
CA GLU A 178 -11.59 -8.36 -11.66
C GLU A 178 -12.30 -8.97 -12.85
#